data_2e4061ecb15c0339ec7356076f39a0f2
#
_entry.id   2e4061ecb15c0339ec7356076f39a0f2
#
_cell.length_a   1.000
_cell.length_b   1.000
_cell.length_c   1.000
_cell.angle_alpha   90.00
_cell.angle_beta   90.00
_cell.angle_gamma   90.00
#
_symmetry.space_group_name_H-M   'P 1'
#
loop_
_entity.id
_entity.type
_entity.pdbx_description
1 polymer ?
#
loop_
_entity_poly.entity_id
_entity_poly.type
_entity_poly.pdbx_seq_one_letter_code
_entity_poly.pdbx_strand_id
1 'polypeptide(L)'
;LKLIPLLCGALLLSGAALAQTPSAASPAKKELVQKLLTLQQPGIEAAARNMVERPAAMMLQEAGRVLQTQFPADKREGIGKTIEADAKRYVDEAFPPVRDRALKLAPTTIGAALEEKFSEDELKQLVAWFESPVNKKFQQVSGEMFGSFMQKLGTESRPLIEPKLQTLEQKVRTALGAPAAPGGAPAAAPAPAAAKPPARAASK
;
A
#
# COMPACT_ATOMS: atom_id res chain seq x y z
N LEU A 1 62.60 -4.35 -59.05
CA LEU A 1 62.12 -4.62 -57.69
C LEU A 1 61.39 -3.37 -57.23
N LYS A 2 60.03 -3.42 -57.20
CA LYS A 2 59.16 -2.28 -56.92
C LYS A 2 58.57 -2.45 -55.53
N LEU A 3 58.92 -1.54 -54.62
CA LEU A 3 58.35 -1.41 -53.32
C LEU A 3 57.04 -0.61 -53.39
N ILE A 4 55.93 -1.15 -52.89
CA ILE A 4 54.62 -0.48 -52.78
C ILE A 4 54.43 -0.21 -51.30
N PRO A 5 54.26 1.04 -50.81
CA PRO A 5 53.89 1.32 -49.46
C PRO A 5 52.35 1.20 -49.28
N LEU A 6 51.94 0.34 -48.35
CA LEU A 6 50.57 0.16 -47.91
C LEU A 6 50.19 1.29 -46.96
N LEU A 7 49.29 2.13 -47.36
CA LEU A 7 48.78 3.26 -46.55
C LEU A 7 47.61 2.75 -45.69
N CYS A 8 47.87 2.47 -44.38
CA CYS A 8 46.84 2.18 -43.40
C CYS A 8 46.21 3.47 -42.93
N GLY A 9 45.03 3.79 -43.41
CA GLY A 9 44.19 4.85 -42.90
C GLY A 9 43.43 4.40 -41.66
N ALA A 10 43.86 4.87 -40.46
CA ALA A 10 43.13 4.69 -39.24
C ALA A 10 42.00 5.70 -39.18
N LEU A 11 40.75 5.26 -39.42
CA LEU A 11 39.53 6.03 -39.10
C LEU A 11 39.31 6.00 -37.58
N LEU A 12 39.69 7.06 -36.91
CA LEU A 12 39.29 7.33 -35.54
C LEU A 12 37.82 7.81 -35.55
N LEU A 13 36.86 6.90 -35.33
CA LEU A 13 35.50 7.24 -34.95
C LEU A 13 35.55 7.78 -33.50
N SER A 14 35.72 9.08 -33.38
CA SER A 14 35.47 9.78 -32.12
C SER A 14 33.97 9.75 -31.85
N GLY A 15 33.51 8.73 -31.13
CA GLY A 15 32.18 8.73 -30.50
C GLY A 15 32.15 9.84 -29.47
N ALA A 16 31.59 11.01 -29.83
CA ALA A 16 31.24 12.03 -28.86
C ALA A 16 30.13 11.46 -27.97
N ALA A 17 30.53 10.90 -26.82
CA ALA A 17 29.63 10.72 -25.71
C ALA A 17 29.17 12.11 -25.29
N LEU A 18 27.97 12.52 -25.73
CA LEU A 18 27.29 13.69 -25.22
C LEU A 18 27.02 13.43 -23.72
N ALA A 19 27.99 13.83 -22.89
CA ALA A 19 27.75 14.02 -21.47
C ALA A 19 26.60 15.03 -21.37
N GLN A 20 25.39 14.53 -21.08
CA GLN A 20 24.24 15.37 -20.78
C GLN A 20 24.58 16.10 -19.47
N THR A 21 25.13 17.32 -19.59
CA THR A 21 25.15 18.28 -18.50
C THR A 21 23.70 18.41 -18.01
N PRO A 22 23.46 18.42 -16.68
CA PRO A 22 22.12 18.69 -16.16
C PRO A 22 21.74 20.11 -16.59
N SER A 23 21.04 20.21 -17.71
CA SER A 23 20.46 21.46 -18.21
C SER A 23 19.39 21.86 -17.22
N ALA A 24 19.42 23.12 -16.76
CA ALA A 24 18.32 23.68 -15.98
C ALA A 24 16.99 23.31 -16.66
N ALA A 25 16.05 22.74 -15.89
CA ALA A 25 14.81 22.21 -16.46
C ALA A 25 14.13 23.28 -17.31
N SER A 26 13.83 22.93 -18.57
CA SER A 26 13.13 23.83 -19.50
C SER A 26 11.77 24.24 -18.91
N PRO A 27 11.21 25.41 -19.27
CA PRO A 27 9.84 25.75 -18.85
C PRO A 27 8.84 24.66 -19.15
N ALA A 28 8.92 24.04 -20.34
CA ALA A 28 8.06 22.92 -20.73
C ALA A 28 8.22 21.70 -19.81
N LYS A 29 9.45 21.38 -19.40
CA LYS A 29 9.71 20.29 -18.45
C LYS A 29 9.08 20.57 -17.09
N LYS A 30 9.17 21.80 -16.60
CA LYS A 30 8.54 22.22 -15.34
C LYS A 30 7.02 22.12 -15.39
N GLU A 31 6.40 22.52 -16.50
CA GLU A 31 4.95 22.39 -16.69
C GLU A 31 4.50 20.92 -16.66
N LEU A 32 5.24 20.02 -17.31
CA LEU A 32 4.96 18.58 -17.27
C LEU A 32 5.07 18.02 -15.85
N VAL A 33 6.09 18.44 -15.09
CA VAL A 33 6.23 18.05 -13.68
C VAL A 33 5.08 18.56 -12.84
N GLN A 34 4.66 19.80 -12.99
CA GLN A 34 3.49 20.35 -12.29
C GLN A 34 2.22 19.57 -12.62
N LYS A 35 2.02 19.24 -13.91
CA LYS A 35 0.90 18.44 -14.35
C LYS A 35 0.91 17.04 -13.72
N LEU A 36 2.08 16.39 -13.66
CA LEU A 36 2.23 15.10 -12.98
C LEU A 36 1.94 15.17 -11.49
N LEU A 37 2.41 16.21 -10.81
CA LEU A 37 2.10 16.42 -9.39
C LEU A 37 0.58 16.58 -9.17
N THR A 38 -0.10 17.30 -10.06
CA THR A 38 -1.55 17.45 -10.00
C THR A 38 -2.27 16.11 -10.22
N LEU A 39 -1.83 15.31 -11.21
CA LEU A 39 -2.40 13.99 -11.47
C LEU A 39 -2.15 13.00 -10.33
N GLN A 40 -1.06 13.16 -9.60
CA GLN A 40 -0.70 12.33 -8.44
C GLN A 40 -1.20 12.88 -7.10
N GLN A 41 -1.85 14.02 -7.08
CA GLN A 41 -2.36 14.65 -5.84
C GLN A 41 -3.17 13.68 -4.98
N PRO A 42 -4.11 12.86 -5.52
CA PRO A 42 -4.84 11.89 -4.71
C PRO A 42 -3.94 10.89 -4.00
N GLY A 43 -2.85 10.45 -4.64
CA GLY A 43 -1.85 9.56 -4.04
C GLY A 43 -1.06 10.23 -2.92
N ILE A 44 -0.68 11.50 -3.10
CA ILE A 44 0.01 12.31 -2.08
C ILE A 44 -0.90 12.52 -0.86
N GLU A 45 -2.18 12.83 -1.09
CA GLU A 45 -3.16 12.98 -0.01
C GLU A 45 -3.44 11.65 0.71
N ALA A 46 -3.50 10.53 -0.02
CA ALA A 46 -3.63 9.20 0.56
C ALA A 46 -2.42 8.84 1.44
N ALA A 47 -1.20 9.20 1.03
CA ALA A 47 0.00 9.01 1.85
C ALA A 47 -0.06 9.84 3.14
N ALA A 48 -0.50 11.10 3.05
CA ALA A 48 -0.70 11.96 4.21
C ALA A 48 -1.76 11.38 5.16
N ARG A 49 -2.87 10.89 4.63
CA ARG A 49 -3.94 10.23 5.38
C ARG A 49 -3.44 8.99 6.12
N ASN A 50 -2.74 8.11 5.41
CA ASN A 50 -2.14 6.90 6.02
C ASN A 50 -1.17 7.22 7.16
N MET A 51 -0.40 8.32 7.03
CA MET A 51 0.51 8.77 8.09
C MET A 51 -0.23 9.14 9.38
N VAL A 52 -1.43 9.72 9.27
CA VAL A 52 -2.27 10.09 10.41
C VAL A 52 -3.08 8.91 10.94
N GLU A 53 -3.71 8.14 10.04
CA GLU A 53 -4.62 7.06 10.43
C GLU A 53 -3.91 5.85 11.04
N ARG A 54 -2.70 5.52 10.57
CA ARG A 54 -1.97 4.34 11.03
C ARG A 54 -1.69 4.33 12.54
N PRO A 55 -1.18 5.40 13.18
CA PRO A 55 -1.02 5.44 14.63
C PRO A 55 -2.34 5.28 15.38
N ALA A 56 -3.41 5.95 14.92
CA ALA A 56 -4.73 5.85 15.52
C ALA A 56 -5.28 4.42 15.44
N ALA A 57 -5.13 3.73 14.31
CA ALA A 57 -5.53 2.35 14.15
C ALA A 57 -4.78 1.40 15.10
N MET A 58 -3.47 1.61 15.30
CA MET A 58 -2.67 0.84 16.25
C MET A 58 -3.15 1.07 17.70
N MET A 59 -3.47 2.32 18.07
CA MET A 59 -4.01 2.64 19.40
C MET A 59 -5.40 2.03 19.61
N LEU A 60 -6.28 2.05 18.60
CA LEU A 60 -7.59 1.39 18.66
C LEU A 60 -7.47 -0.12 18.83
N GLN A 61 -6.54 -0.76 18.14
CA GLN A 61 -6.28 -2.20 18.29
C GLN A 61 -5.81 -2.54 19.70
N GLU A 62 -4.86 -1.78 20.24
CA GLU A 62 -4.38 -1.99 21.62
C GLU A 62 -5.47 -1.70 22.66
N ALA A 63 -6.23 -0.62 22.50
CA ALA A 63 -7.37 -0.31 23.35
C ALA A 63 -8.41 -1.44 23.35
N GLY A 64 -8.71 -2.02 22.16
CA GLY A 64 -9.60 -3.17 22.04
C GLY A 64 -9.09 -4.38 22.85
N ARG A 65 -7.79 -4.66 22.81
CA ARG A 65 -7.16 -5.73 23.61
C ARG A 65 -7.28 -5.47 25.14
N VAL A 66 -6.99 -4.25 25.55
CA VAL A 66 -7.10 -3.82 26.96
C VAL A 66 -8.55 -3.91 27.46
N LEU A 67 -9.51 -3.45 26.67
CA LEU A 67 -10.94 -3.53 27.00
C LEU A 67 -11.38 -4.98 27.22
N GLN A 68 -10.93 -5.90 26.37
CA GLN A 68 -11.29 -7.32 26.48
C GLN A 68 -10.71 -7.96 27.72
N THR A 69 -9.51 -7.58 28.14
CA THR A 69 -8.77 -8.24 29.23
C THR A 69 -8.97 -7.60 30.60
N GLN A 70 -9.23 -6.29 30.67
CA GLN A 70 -9.21 -5.53 31.92
C GLN A 70 -10.57 -4.94 32.35
N PHE A 71 -11.57 -4.95 31.44
CA PHE A 71 -12.86 -4.32 31.70
C PHE A 71 -14.03 -5.31 31.66
N PRO A 72 -15.04 -5.14 32.54
CA PRO A 72 -16.28 -5.93 32.52
C PRO A 72 -17.04 -5.71 31.19
N ALA A 73 -17.77 -6.72 30.73
CA ALA A 73 -18.44 -6.72 29.43
C ALA A 73 -19.44 -5.56 29.24
N ASP A 74 -20.15 -5.19 30.30
CA ASP A 74 -21.14 -4.11 30.35
C ASP A 74 -20.55 -2.72 30.11
N LYS A 75 -19.27 -2.51 30.42
CA LYS A 75 -18.58 -1.23 30.25
C LYS A 75 -17.82 -1.11 28.92
N ARG A 76 -17.52 -2.23 28.25
CA ARG A 76 -16.66 -2.25 27.07
C ARG A 76 -17.21 -1.43 25.92
N GLU A 77 -18.50 -1.53 25.65
CA GLU A 77 -19.14 -0.83 24.54
C GLU A 77 -19.09 0.71 24.72
N GLY A 78 -19.43 1.20 25.92
CA GLY A 78 -19.42 2.66 26.18
C GLY A 78 -18.00 3.23 26.07
N ILE A 79 -17.00 2.56 26.68
CA ILE A 79 -15.61 3.01 26.60
C ILE A 79 -15.11 2.92 25.15
N GLY A 80 -15.41 1.83 24.44
CA GLY A 80 -15.02 1.64 23.04
C GLY A 80 -15.53 2.78 22.14
N LYS A 81 -16.79 3.13 22.24
CA LYS A 81 -17.37 4.27 21.50
C LYS A 81 -16.68 5.61 21.78
N THR A 82 -16.30 5.84 23.06
CA THR A 82 -15.55 7.06 23.41
C THR A 82 -14.16 7.07 22.76
N ILE A 83 -13.44 5.97 22.81
CA ILE A 83 -12.09 5.84 22.21
C ILE A 83 -12.17 5.99 20.67
N GLU A 84 -13.17 5.40 20.03
CA GLU A 84 -13.39 5.53 18.59
C GLU A 84 -13.70 7.00 18.20
N ALA A 85 -14.53 7.69 19.01
CA ALA A 85 -14.84 9.10 18.78
C ALA A 85 -13.59 9.99 18.93
N ASP A 86 -12.74 9.72 19.92
CA ASP A 86 -11.50 10.45 20.15
C ASP A 86 -10.48 10.18 19.03
N ALA A 87 -10.36 8.92 18.56
CA ALA A 87 -9.52 8.56 17.44
C ALA A 87 -10.00 9.25 16.14
N LYS A 88 -11.31 9.28 15.91
CA LYS A 88 -11.88 10.01 14.77
C LYS A 88 -11.56 11.50 14.84
N ARG A 89 -11.75 12.13 16.01
CA ARG A 89 -11.43 13.56 16.20
C ARG A 89 -9.96 13.83 15.93
N TYR A 90 -9.06 12.99 16.42
CA TYR A 90 -7.64 13.09 16.13
C TYR A 90 -7.36 13.08 14.62
N VAL A 91 -7.97 12.16 13.86
CA VAL A 91 -7.79 12.09 12.41
C VAL A 91 -8.34 13.34 11.72
N ASP A 92 -9.53 13.78 12.12
CA ASP A 92 -10.19 14.97 11.55
C ASP A 92 -9.36 16.26 11.79
N GLU A 93 -8.69 16.36 12.94
CA GLU A 93 -7.85 17.52 13.29
C GLU A 93 -6.43 17.43 12.69
N ALA A 94 -5.83 16.24 12.67
CA ALA A 94 -4.45 16.06 12.24
C ALA A 94 -4.29 15.96 10.71
N PHE A 95 -5.30 15.43 10.01
CA PHE A 95 -5.18 15.21 8.56
C PHE A 95 -5.02 16.51 7.74
N PRO A 96 -5.80 17.59 7.95
CA PRO A 96 -5.70 18.79 7.14
C PRO A 96 -4.27 19.40 7.14
N PRO A 97 -3.63 19.68 8.28
CA PRO A 97 -2.29 20.25 8.28
C PRO A 97 -1.23 19.32 7.70
N VAL A 98 -1.35 18.00 7.88
CA VAL A 98 -0.43 17.02 7.29
C VAL A 98 -0.59 16.93 5.77
N ARG A 99 -1.83 16.94 5.26
CA ARG A 99 -2.12 17.03 3.83
C ARG A 99 -1.50 18.28 3.21
N ASP A 100 -1.74 19.45 3.80
CA ASP A 100 -1.23 20.72 3.28
C ASP A 100 0.32 20.73 3.30
N ARG A 101 0.92 20.12 4.31
CA ARG A 101 2.38 19.96 4.36
C ARG A 101 2.89 19.03 3.26
N ALA A 102 2.22 17.90 3.02
CA ALA A 102 2.57 16.96 1.96
C ALA A 102 2.51 17.63 0.58
N LEU A 103 1.44 18.38 0.29
CA LEU A 103 1.28 19.10 -0.97
C LEU A 103 2.37 20.19 -1.15
N LYS A 104 2.78 20.88 -0.09
CA LYS A 104 3.87 21.86 -0.13
C LYS A 104 5.26 21.23 -0.32
N LEU A 105 5.45 20.00 0.15
CA LEU A 105 6.70 19.26 -0.01
C LEU A 105 6.83 18.59 -1.38
N ALA A 106 5.73 18.21 -2.00
CA ALA A 106 5.73 17.46 -3.26
C ALA A 106 6.54 18.13 -4.39
N PRO A 107 6.47 19.44 -4.65
CA PRO A 107 7.27 20.09 -5.69
C PRO A 107 8.78 19.99 -5.45
N THR A 108 9.24 20.15 -4.22
CA THR A 108 10.66 20.15 -3.87
C THR A 108 11.24 18.76 -3.64
N THR A 109 10.40 17.72 -3.58
CA THR A 109 10.82 16.32 -3.39
C THR A 109 10.51 15.51 -4.63
N ILE A 110 9.24 15.18 -4.85
CA ILE A 110 8.78 14.40 -6.02
C ILE A 110 9.06 15.19 -7.31
N GLY A 111 8.72 16.48 -7.34
CA GLY A 111 8.95 17.34 -8.50
C GLY A 111 10.42 17.43 -8.88
N ALA A 112 11.30 17.68 -7.89
CA ALA A 112 12.74 17.71 -8.12
C ALA A 112 13.28 16.38 -8.65
N ALA A 113 12.81 15.24 -8.10
CA ALA A 113 13.21 13.92 -8.57
C ALA A 113 12.73 13.66 -10.01
N LEU A 114 11.51 14.09 -10.37
CA LEU A 114 11.00 13.99 -11.74
C LEU A 114 11.84 14.85 -12.70
N GLU A 115 12.19 16.07 -12.32
CA GLU A 115 13.06 16.94 -13.13
C GLU A 115 14.46 16.36 -13.32
N GLU A 116 15.02 15.72 -12.31
CA GLU A 116 16.36 15.14 -12.37
C GLU A 116 16.40 13.83 -13.18
N LYS A 117 15.45 12.94 -12.97
CA LYS A 117 15.52 11.55 -13.45
C LYS A 117 14.89 11.32 -14.81
N PHE A 118 13.98 12.18 -15.26
CA PHE A 118 13.23 11.99 -16.49
C PHE A 118 13.53 13.08 -17.52
N SER A 119 13.63 12.70 -18.78
CA SER A 119 13.63 13.62 -19.93
C SER A 119 12.24 14.21 -20.16
N GLU A 120 12.16 15.28 -20.94
CA GLU A 120 10.87 15.91 -21.28
C GLU A 120 9.93 14.93 -22.01
N ASP A 121 10.47 14.09 -22.90
CA ASP A 121 9.66 13.12 -23.64
C ASP A 121 9.17 11.96 -22.75
N GLU A 122 9.95 11.52 -21.78
CA GLU A 122 9.50 10.55 -20.79
C GLU A 122 8.41 11.14 -19.88
N LEU A 123 8.52 12.40 -19.48
CA LEU A 123 7.47 13.09 -18.71
C LEU A 123 6.18 13.21 -19.51
N LYS A 124 6.23 13.49 -20.82
CA LYS A 124 5.05 13.46 -21.72
C LYS A 124 4.39 12.08 -21.74
N GLN A 125 5.19 11.02 -21.81
CA GLN A 125 4.67 9.64 -21.76
C GLN A 125 4.00 9.33 -20.42
N LEU A 126 4.61 9.75 -19.31
CA LEU A 126 4.01 9.59 -17.98
C LEU A 126 2.69 10.34 -17.86
N VAL A 127 2.62 11.60 -18.31
CA VAL A 127 1.37 12.37 -18.34
C VAL A 127 0.31 11.64 -19.16
N ALA A 128 0.65 11.22 -20.39
CA ALA A 128 -0.27 10.48 -21.24
C ALA A 128 -0.78 9.18 -20.59
N TRP A 129 0.10 8.47 -19.89
CA TRP A 129 -0.27 7.27 -19.14
C TRP A 129 -1.25 7.59 -18.01
N PHE A 130 -0.94 8.55 -17.14
CA PHE A 130 -1.81 8.91 -16.02
C PHE A 130 -3.18 9.44 -16.47
N GLU A 131 -3.25 10.15 -17.61
CA GLU A 131 -4.50 10.64 -18.17
C GLU A 131 -5.29 9.56 -18.93
N SER A 132 -4.66 8.44 -19.28
CA SER A 132 -5.27 7.43 -20.15
C SER A 132 -6.51 6.80 -19.52
N PRO A 133 -7.55 6.52 -20.35
CA PRO A 133 -8.74 5.79 -19.86
C PRO A 133 -8.40 4.41 -19.29
N VAL A 134 -7.38 3.76 -19.85
CA VAL A 134 -6.93 2.44 -19.40
C VAL A 134 -6.36 2.51 -17.99
N ASN A 135 -5.50 3.49 -17.69
CA ASN A 135 -4.98 3.68 -16.34
C ASN A 135 -6.11 3.99 -15.34
N LYS A 136 -7.02 4.89 -15.69
CA LYS A 136 -8.18 5.21 -14.84
C LYS A 136 -9.02 3.98 -14.53
N LYS A 137 -9.34 3.16 -15.54
CA LYS A 137 -10.05 1.90 -15.36
C LYS A 137 -9.26 0.92 -14.48
N PHE A 138 -7.96 0.77 -14.73
CA PHE A 138 -7.10 -0.10 -13.92
C PHE A 138 -7.09 0.32 -12.45
N GLN A 139 -6.95 1.59 -12.17
CA GLN A 139 -6.99 2.11 -10.79
C GLN A 139 -8.32 1.85 -10.09
N GLN A 140 -9.45 1.99 -10.80
CA GLN A 140 -10.78 1.72 -10.26
C GLN A 140 -10.97 0.25 -9.86
N VAL A 141 -10.47 -0.69 -10.70
CA VAL A 141 -10.68 -2.12 -10.45
C VAL A 141 -9.57 -2.77 -9.62
N SER A 142 -8.41 -2.13 -9.46
CA SER A 142 -7.26 -2.68 -8.75
C SER A 142 -7.59 -3.06 -7.31
N GLY A 143 -8.32 -2.20 -6.59
CA GLY A 143 -8.72 -2.45 -5.21
C GLY A 143 -9.54 -3.72 -5.05
N GLU A 144 -10.52 -3.92 -5.92
CA GLU A 144 -11.38 -5.11 -5.93
C GLU A 144 -10.59 -6.37 -6.32
N MET A 145 -9.75 -6.27 -7.35
CA MET A 145 -8.90 -7.38 -7.80
C MET A 145 -7.96 -7.85 -6.68
N PHE A 146 -7.26 -6.92 -6.02
CA PHE A 146 -6.37 -7.26 -4.90
C PHE A 146 -7.15 -7.74 -3.68
N GLY A 147 -8.30 -7.15 -3.38
CA GLY A 147 -9.17 -7.60 -2.29
C GLY A 147 -9.61 -9.05 -2.49
N SER A 148 -10.11 -9.39 -3.67
CA SER A 148 -10.50 -10.76 -4.03
C SER A 148 -9.33 -11.75 -3.96
N PHE A 149 -8.16 -11.33 -4.48
CA PHE A 149 -6.94 -12.13 -4.39
C PHE A 149 -6.54 -12.40 -2.93
N MET A 150 -6.49 -11.37 -2.07
CA MET A 150 -6.11 -11.52 -0.67
C MET A 150 -7.09 -12.37 0.12
N GLN A 151 -8.39 -12.26 -0.15
CA GLN A 151 -9.41 -13.10 0.46
C GLN A 151 -9.20 -14.57 0.10
N LYS A 152 -8.99 -14.88 -1.17
CA LYS A 152 -8.74 -16.23 -1.65
C LYS A 152 -7.43 -16.79 -1.11
N LEU A 153 -6.36 -15.99 -1.18
CA LEU A 153 -5.06 -16.35 -0.63
C LEU A 153 -5.15 -16.67 0.86
N GLY A 154 -5.86 -15.84 1.65
CA GLY A 154 -6.05 -16.08 3.08
C GLY A 154 -6.76 -17.39 3.37
N THR A 155 -7.81 -17.70 2.61
CA THR A 155 -8.55 -18.96 2.75
C THR A 155 -7.69 -20.17 2.40
N GLU A 156 -7.00 -20.13 1.27
CA GLU A 156 -6.18 -21.25 0.78
C GLU A 156 -4.88 -21.44 1.57
N SER A 157 -4.32 -20.35 2.13
CA SER A 157 -3.08 -20.42 2.91
C SER A 157 -3.29 -20.81 4.37
N ARG A 158 -4.50 -20.68 4.91
CA ARG A 158 -4.79 -21.00 6.32
C ARG A 158 -4.31 -22.40 6.72
N PRO A 159 -4.64 -23.50 6.00
CA PRO A 159 -4.19 -24.86 6.37
C PRO A 159 -2.67 -25.03 6.30
N LEU A 160 -1.97 -24.19 5.54
CA LEU A 160 -0.52 -24.21 5.42
C LEU A 160 0.17 -23.45 6.56
N ILE A 161 -0.47 -22.40 7.07
CA ILE A 161 0.07 -21.47 8.06
C ILE A 161 -0.22 -21.94 9.48
N GLU A 162 -1.45 -22.37 9.77
CA GLU A 162 -1.89 -22.73 11.13
C GLU A 162 -0.99 -23.76 11.84
N PRO A 163 -0.58 -24.88 11.20
CA PRO A 163 0.29 -25.85 11.87
C PRO A 163 1.67 -25.29 12.22
N LYS A 164 2.19 -24.42 11.33
CA LYS A 164 3.50 -23.77 11.52
C LYS A 164 3.44 -22.72 12.63
N LEU A 165 2.33 -21.97 12.70
CA LEU A 165 2.08 -20.99 13.74
C LEU A 165 1.96 -21.66 15.12
N GLN A 166 1.20 -22.75 15.23
CA GLN A 166 1.10 -23.55 16.46
C GLN A 166 2.48 -24.06 16.93
N THR A 167 3.30 -24.55 15.98
CA THR A 167 4.67 -24.99 16.29
C THR A 167 5.53 -23.83 16.81
N LEU A 168 5.40 -22.65 16.18
CA LEU A 168 6.11 -21.45 16.63
C LEU A 168 5.64 -21.02 18.02
N GLU A 169 4.35 -20.99 18.28
CA GLU A 169 3.78 -20.65 19.58
C GLU A 169 4.31 -21.56 20.69
N GLN A 170 4.38 -22.88 20.43
CA GLN A 170 4.94 -23.83 21.37
C GLN A 170 6.41 -23.55 21.68
N LYS A 171 7.22 -23.27 20.63
CA LYS A 171 8.63 -22.91 20.80
C LYS A 171 8.82 -21.63 21.61
N VAL A 172 8.01 -20.61 21.32
CA VAL A 172 8.03 -19.32 22.06
C VAL A 172 7.65 -19.55 23.52
N ARG A 173 6.60 -20.31 23.82
CA ARG A 173 6.21 -20.66 25.21
C ARG A 173 7.33 -21.37 25.93
N THR A 174 7.94 -22.36 25.31
CA THR A 174 9.07 -23.10 25.90
C THR A 174 10.24 -22.16 26.19
N ALA A 175 10.59 -21.29 25.27
CA ALA A 175 11.68 -20.30 25.45
C ALA A 175 11.39 -19.29 26.58
N LEU A 176 10.12 -18.96 26.81
CA LEU A 176 9.69 -18.07 27.89
C LEU A 176 9.52 -18.80 29.25
N GLY A 177 9.76 -20.13 29.32
CA GLY A 177 9.59 -20.92 30.53
C GLY A 177 8.13 -21.08 30.93
N ALA A 178 7.16 -20.80 30.08
CA ALA A 178 5.75 -20.98 30.36
C ALA A 178 5.36 -22.47 30.30
N PRO A 179 4.54 -23.01 31.23
CA PRO A 179 4.09 -24.40 31.17
C PRO A 179 3.29 -24.64 29.88
N ALA A 180 3.44 -25.86 29.34
CA ALA A 180 2.69 -26.29 28.15
C ALA A 180 1.19 -26.13 28.45
N ALA A 181 0.45 -25.43 27.53
CA ALA A 181 -0.99 -25.38 27.65
C ALA A 181 -1.56 -26.81 27.51
N PRO A 182 -2.49 -27.24 28.36
CA PRO A 182 -3.19 -28.50 28.12
C PRO A 182 -3.89 -28.40 26.78
N GLY A 183 -3.67 -29.41 25.91
CA GLY A 183 -3.99 -29.42 24.49
C GLY A 183 -5.32 -28.72 24.17
N GLY A 184 -5.20 -27.60 23.46
CA GLY A 184 -6.36 -26.98 22.83
C GLY A 184 -6.88 -27.90 21.75
N ALA A 185 -8.03 -28.51 22.01
CA ALA A 185 -8.79 -29.21 21.01
C ALA A 185 -9.01 -28.24 19.83
N PRO A 186 -8.92 -28.70 18.56
CA PRO A 186 -9.21 -27.85 17.43
C PRO A 186 -10.62 -27.27 17.59
N ALA A 187 -10.73 -25.93 17.57
CA ALA A 187 -12.02 -25.27 17.60
C ALA A 187 -12.85 -25.85 16.46
N ALA A 188 -13.93 -26.56 16.83
CA ALA A 188 -14.85 -27.15 15.89
C ALA A 188 -15.33 -26.06 14.95
N ALA A 189 -15.16 -26.28 13.67
CA ALA A 189 -15.71 -25.43 12.64
C ALA A 189 -17.21 -25.21 12.92
N PRO A 190 -17.75 -23.98 12.79
CA PRO A 190 -19.19 -23.78 12.91
C PRO A 190 -19.89 -24.65 11.87
N ALA A 191 -20.74 -25.55 12.35
CA ALA A 191 -21.55 -26.41 11.51
C ALA A 191 -22.37 -25.55 10.54
N PRO A 192 -22.49 -25.95 9.25
CA PRO A 192 -23.33 -25.23 8.31
C PRO A 192 -24.76 -25.22 8.84
N ALA A 193 -25.36 -24.02 8.93
CA ALA A 193 -26.73 -23.82 9.35
C ALA A 193 -27.66 -24.71 8.48
N ALA A 194 -28.38 -25.64 9.12
CA ALA A 194 -29.29 -26.50 8.50
C ALA A 194 -30.37 -25.68 7.73
N ALA A 195 -30.42 -25.87 6.44
CA ALA A 195 -31.46 -25.31 5.57
C ALA A 195 -32.84 -25.78 6.06
N LYS A 196 -33.70 -24.83 6.39
CA LYS A 196 -35.08 -25.05 6.78
C LYS A 196 -35.84 -25.60 5.57
N PRO A 197 -36.55 -26.74 5.67
CA PRO A 197 -37.29 -27.30 4.54
C PRO A 197 -38.44 -26.37 4.16
N PRO A 198 -38.83 -26.32 2.88
CA PRO A 198 -39.95 -25.49 2.42
C PRO A 198 -41.30 -26.05 2.94
N ALA A 199 -42.12 -25.14 3.44
CA ALA A 199 -43.49 -25.43 3.86
C ALA A 199 -44.30 -25.93 2.68
N ARG A 200 -44.89 -27.14 2.85
CA ARG A 200 -45.77 -27.80 1.91
C ARG A 200 -47.11 -27.02 1.90
N ALA A 201 -47.46 -26.45 0.77
CA ALA A 201 -48.77 -25.86 0.56
C ALA A 201 -49.84 -26.96 0.59
N ALA A 202 -50.81 -26.83 1.51
CA ALA A 202 -52.02 -27.62 1.53
C ALA A 202 -53.05 -26.97 0.61
N SER A 203 -53.45 -27.70 -0.42
CA SER A 203 -54.61 -27.38 -1.25
C SER A 203 -55.91 -27.63 -0.48
N LYS A 204 -56.77 -26.67 -0.55
CA LYS A 204 -58.22 -26.85 -0.67
C LYS A 204 -58.81 -25.76 -1.53
#